data_82bb559161e90f012918d37bc3c58071
#
_entry.id   82bb559161e90f012918d37bc3c58071
#
_cell.length_a   1.000
_cell.length_b   1.000
_cell.length_c   1.000
_cell.angle_alpha   90.00
_cell.angle_beta   90.00
_cell.angle_gamma   90.00
#
_symmetry.space_group_name_H-M   'P 1'
#
loop_
_entity.id
_entity.type
_entity.pdbx_description
1 polymer ?
#
loop_
_entity_poly.entity_id
_entity_poly.type
_entity_poly.pdbx_seq_one_letter_code
_entity_poly.pdbx_strand_id
1 'polypeptide(L)'
;ADFAISTWAVTATPFKLIGENEVKNVKINWMQRNDADVYKIFRNGTLIGETRGDTYDDYGLSLGENYTYHVEGYKEGRKIATSESQSAMPFSPSQDCDVYDNRNGQYLKNREGGISGMKIGDLYFSYRLERKKKTVDGQEKDGWLLSESYSTTGKEGSWNSPREIAFYPNVNFEGIGFRYNEKTRKVVLSAHYEDQGGYTAAKIFLAQITPKGGIEVGTMERPLGYDSRDQSLFVDDDGSGYLLSATNMNSDIHIYKLDETWTKPVELVNTICKGQHRETPSIIKKDGEYYFFSSKASGWYPSQAMYASAENLGGVWTSLREIG
;
A
#
# COMPACT_ATOMS: atom_id res chain seq x y z
N ALA A 1 30.27 -2.59 -18.63
CA ALA A 1 29.04 -2.23 -17.96
C ALA A 1 28.69 -3.42 -17.07
N ASP A 2 28.97 -3.33 -15.77
CA ASP A 2 28.58 -4.35 -14.80
C ASP A 2 27.06 -4.27 -14.64
N PHE A 3 26.37 -5.24 -15.22
CA PHE A 3 24.98 -5.47 -14.89
C PHE A 3 24.96 -5.91 -13.40
N ALA A 4 24.43 -5.05 -12.54
CA ALA A 4 24.09 -5.43 -11.18
C ALA A 4 23.22 -6.69 -11.28
N ILE A 5 23.72 -7.81 -10.76
CA ILE A 5 22.95 -9.04 -10.63
C ILE A 5 21.76 -8.66 -9.77
N SER A 6 20.58 -8.64 -10.38
CA SER A 6 19.36 -8.41 -9.62
C SER A 6 19.26 -9.57 -8.60
N THR A 7 19.41 -9.24 -7.34
CA THR A 7 19.26 -10.20 -6.28
C THR A 7 17.88 -10.81 -6.37
N TRP A 8 17.80 -12.13 -6.40
CA TRP A 8 16.52 -12.83 -6.47
C TRP A 8 15.87 -12.77 -5.10
N ALA A 9 14.89 -11.88 -4.98
CA ALA A 9 14.21 -11.60 -3.73
C ALA A 9 13.26 -12.74 -3.33
N VAL A 10 13.28 -13.07 -2.04
CA VAL A 10 12.31 -13.91 -1.36
C VAL A 10 11.71 -13.11 -0.20
N THR A 11 10.47 -13.40 0.17
CA THR A 11 9.87 -12.87 1.41
C THR A 11 9.46 -14.04 2.31
N ALA A 12 9.61 -13.86 3.62
CA ALA A 12 9.17 -14.78 4.64
C ALA A 12 8.23 -14.04 5.60
N THR A 13 6.95 -14.40 5.60
CA THR A 13 5.91 -13.63 6.28
C THR A 13 5.16 -14.49 7.28
N PRO A 14 5.19 -14.17 8.59
CA PRO A 14 4.40 -14.88 9.58
C PRO A 14 2.89 -14.73 9.32
N PHE A 15 2.13 -15.81 9.47
CA PHE A 15 0.67 -15.80 9.34
C PHE A 15 0.02 -16.79 10.32
N LYS A 16 -1.27 -16.60 10.57
CA LYS A 16 -2.09 -17.55 11.34
C LYS A 16 -3.18 -18.15 10.48
N LEU A 17 -3.56 -19.39 10.78
CA LEU A 17 -4.72 -20.01 10.19
C LEU A 17 -6.01 -19.47 10.83
N ILE A 18 -7.12 -19.62 10.11
CA ILE A 18 -8.45 -19.26 10.63
C ILE A 18 -8.73 -20.07 11.90
N GLY A 19 -9.07 -19.41 12.99
CA GLY A 19 -9.34 -20.04 14.29
C GLY A 19 -8.13 -20.19 15.21
N GLU A 20 -6.91 -19.88 14.75
CA GLU A 20 -5.71 -19.83 15.61
C GLU A 20 -5.58 -18.45 16.27
N ASN A 21 -5.06 -18.43 17.50
CA ASN A 21 -4.73 -17.19 18.21
C ASN A 21 -3.27 -16.79 17.99
N GLU A 22 -2.40 -17.73 17.64
CA GLU A 22 -0.96 -17.54 17.48
C GLU A 22 -0.57 -17.46 16.02
N VAL A 23 0.41 -16.62 15.72
CA VAL A 23 1.01 -16.46 14.39
C VAL A 23 2.22 -17.39 14.31
N LYS A 24 1.99 -18.68 14.07
CA LYS A 24 3.01 -19.74 14.14
C LYS A 24 3.32 -20.42 12.81
N ASN A 25 2.93 -19.79 11.73
CA ASN A 25 3.20 -20.28 10.38
C ASN A 25 3.94 -19.18 9.61
N VAL A 26 4.73 -19.56 8.61
CA VAL A 26 5.46 -18.62 7.74
C VAL A 26 5.16 -18.95 6.30
N LYS A 27 4.69 -17.96 5.55
CA LYS A 27 4.55 -18.03 4.10
C LYS A 27 5.80 -17.48 3.44
N ILE A 28 6.42 -18.29 2.60
CA ILE A 28 7.57 -17.92 1.80
C ILE A 28 7.10 -17.68 0.37
N ASN A 29 7.42 -16.52 -0.21
CA ASN A 29 7.06 -16.17 -1.58
C ASN A 29 8.30 -15.67 -2.33
N TRP A 30 8.32 -15.94 -3.64
CA TRP A 30 9.37 -15.47 -4.54
C TRP A 30 8.81 -15.23 -5.94
N MET A 31 9.57 -14.56 -6.79
CA MET A 31 9.23 -14.49 -8.20
C MET A 31 9.65 -15.78 -8.91
N GLN A 32 8.73 -16.35 -9.70
CA GLN A 32 9.09 -17.41 -10.62
C GLN A 32 10.15 -16.90 -11.61
N ARG A 33 11.13 -17.74 -11.84
CA ARG A 33 12.16 -17.52 -12.87
C ARG A 33 11.80 -18.32 -14.11
N ASN A 34 11.89 -17.68 -15.26
CA ASN A 34 11.64 -18.36 -16.55
C ASN A 34 12.65 -19.48 -16.84
N ASP A 35 13.79 -19.47 -16.17
CA ASP A 35 14.88 -20.43 -16.32
C ASP A 35 14.92 -21.51 -15.23
N ALA A 36 13.89 -21.60 -14.35
CA ALA A 36 13.78 -22.61 -13.30
C ALA A 36 12.52 -23.46 -13.50
N ASP A 37 12.62 -24.76 -13.25
CA ASP A 37 11.48 -25.69 -13.31
C ASP A 37 10.96 -26.05 -11.92
N VAL A 38 11.84 -26.00 -10.91
CA VAL A 38 11.59 -26.46 -9.56
C VAL A 38 12.30 -25.54 -8.57
N TYR A 39 11.66 -25.29 -7.44
CA TYR A 39 12.20 -24.52 -6.33
C TYR A 39 12.31 -25.38 -5.09
N LYS A 40 13.44 -25.30 -4.42
CA LYS A 40 13.69 -25.93 -3.12
C LYS A 40 13.76 -24.86 -2.05
N ILE A 41 13.03 -25.09 -0.97
CA ILE A 41 12.89 -24.15 0.14
C ILE A 41 13.70 -24.65 1.33
N PHE A 42 14.50 -23.76 1.89
CA PHE A 42 15.36 -24.07 3.02
C PHE A 42 14.97 -23.21 4.23
N ARG A 43 14.91 -23.84 5.39
CA ARG A 43 14.75 -23.21 6.69
C ARG A 43 16.00 -23.49 7.53
N ASN A 44 16.68 -22.44 8.00
CA ASN A 44 17.94 -22.56 8.78
C ASN A 44 18.96 -23.47 8.10
N GLY A 45 19.07 -23.39 6.77
CA GLY A 45 19.96 -24.22 5.96
C GLY A 45 19.48 -25.67 5.70
N THR A 46 18.35 -26.06 6.26
CA THR A 46 17.76 -27.40 6.05
C THR A 46 16.66 -27.34 5.00
N LEU A 47 16.70 -28.25 4.02
CA LEU A 47 15.64 -28.40 3.03
C LEU A 47 14.32 -28.81 3.71
N ILE A 48 13.26 -28.01 3.54
CA ILE A 48 11.93 -28.27 4.11
C ILE A 48 10.86 -28.56 3.07
N GLY A 49 11.11 -28.27 1.81
CA GLY A 49 10.13 -28.55 0.76
C GLY A 49 10.61 -28.25 -0.63
N GLU A 50 9.80 -28.66 -1.60
CA GLU A 50 10.02 -28.46 -3.02
C GLU A 50 8.69 -28.13 -3.71
N THR A 51 8.68 -27.20 -4.65
CA THR A 51 7.49 -26.81 -5.42
C THR A 51 7.86 -26.33 -6.82
N ARG A 52 6.87 -26.27 -7.71
CA ARG A 52 6.96 -25.62 -9.03
C ARG A 52 6.28 -24.25 -9.05
N GLY A 53 5.61 -23.88 -7.96
CA GLY A 53 4.98 -22.58 -7.77
C GLY A 53 5.96 -21.53 -7.26
N ASP A 54 5.42 -20.43 -6.80
CA ASP A 54 6.14 -19.25 -6.29
C ASP A 54 5.89 -19.00 -4.80
N THR A 55 5.32 -19.98 -4.12
CA THR A 55 4.97 -19.89 -2.70
C THR A 55 5.15 -21.23 -1.99
N TYR A 56 5.44 -21.16 -0.69
CA TYR A 56 5.50 -22.31 0.20
C TYR A 56 5.08 -21.89 1.60
N ASP A 57 4.25 -22.71 2.26
CA ASP A 57 3.78 -22.46 3.61
C ASP A 57 4.48 -23.43 4.59
N ASP A 58 5.15 -22.87 5.59
CA ASP A 58 5.81 -23.58 6.68
C ASP A 58 4.96 -23.45 7.95
N TYR A 59 4.54 -24.58 8.52
CA TYR A 59 3.53 -24.63 9.58
C TYR A 59 4.10 -25.06 10.93
N GLY A 60 3.42 -24.66 12.02
CA GLY A 60 3.63 -25.19 13.36
C GLY A 60 4.98 -24.83 13.98
N LEU A 61 5.46 -23.62 13.70
CA LEU A 61 6.74 -23.12 14.18
C LEU A 61 6.66 -22.68 15.66
N SER A 62 7.81 -22.69 16.35
CA SER A 62 7.91 -22.22 17.72
C SER A 62 7.83 -20.70 17.79
N LEU A 63 7.05 -20.19 18.75
CA LEU A 63 6.93 -18.75 18.99
C LEU A 63 8.25 -18.17 19.53
N GLY A 64 8.60 -16.96 19.07
CA GLY A 64 9.78 -16.24 19.52
C GLY A 64 11.12 -16.76 18.98
N GLU A 65 11.09 -17.79 18.16
CA GLU A 65 12.28 -18.28 17.44
C GLU A 65 12.42 -17.61 16.08
N ASN A 66 13.64 -17.23 15.73
CA ASN A 66 13.91 -16.63 14.43
C ASN A 66 14.30 -17.71 13.42
N TYR A 67 13.55 -17.81 12.34
CA TYR A 67 13.78 -18.75 11.25
C TYR A 67 14.28 -18.01 10.02
N THR A 68 15.37 -18.49 9.43
CA THR A 68 15.94 -17.92 8.21
C THR A 68 15.62 -18.81 7.02
N TYR A 69 15.07 -18.20 5.97
CA TYR A 69 14.64 -18.88 4.76
C TYR A 69 15.43 -18.41 3.55
N HIS A 70 15.73 -19.33 2.64
CA HIS A 70 16.14 -19.03 1.28
C HIS A 70 15.52 -20.06 0.32
N VAL A 71 15.48 -19.70 -0.94
CA VAL A 71 14.94 -20.53 -2.02
C VAL A 71 16.01 -20.75 -3.07
N GLU A 72 16.14 -21.97 -3.53
CA GLU A 72 17.02 -22.33 -4.64
C GLU A 72 16.19 -22.73 -5.86
N GLY A 73 16.51 -22.17 -7.02
CA GLY A 73 15.93 -22.53 -8.30
C GLY A 73 16.75 -23.59 -9.02
N TYR A 74 16.06 -24.56 -9.62
CA TYR A 74 16.67 -25.68 -10.34
C TYR A 74 16.11 -25.77 -11.76
N LYS A 75 16.96 -26.16 -12.71
CA LYS A 75 16.65 -26.53 -14.08
C LYS A 75 17.26 -27.89 -14.40
N GLU A 76 16.43 -28.84 -14.86
CA GLU A 76 16.89 -30.20 -15.19
C GLU A 76 17.78 -30.82 -14.08
N GLY A 77 17.39 -30.62 -12.80
CA GLY A 77 18.09 -31.14 -11.64
C GLY A 77 19.37 -30.37 -11.24
N ARG A 78 19.75 -29.32 -11.97
CA ARG A 78 20.91 -28.48 -11.63
C ARG A 78 20.47 -27.18 -10.96
N LYS A 79 21.13 -26.81 -9.87
CA LYS A 79 20.91 -25.51 -9.24
C LYS A 79 21.41 -24.38 -10.16
N ILE A 80 20.50 -23.42 -10.42
CA ILE A 80 20.79 -22.28 -11.30
C ILE A 80 20.77 -20.94 -10.57
N ALA A 81 20.09 -20.87 -9.42
CA ALA A 81 20.00 -19.65 -8.63
C ALA A 81 19.77 -19.96 -7.15
N THR A 82 20.17 -19.02 -6.30
CA THR A 82 19.85 -18.98 -4.87
C THR A 82 19.36 -17.58 -4.53
N SER A 83 18.25 -17.48 -3.79
CA SER A 83 17.74 -16.20 -3.31
C SER A 83 18.60 -15.62 -2.19
N GLU A 84 18.39 -14.35 -1.88
CA GLU A 84 18.78 -13.82 -0.59
C GLU A 84 18.06 -14.56 0.54
N SER A 85 18.63 -14.53 1.73
CA SER A 85 18.00 -15.09 2.92
C SER A 85 17.07 -14.06 3.57
N GLN A 86 15.91 -14.52 4.04
CA GLN A 86 14.95 -13.71 4.77
C GLN A 86 14.61 -14.36 6.10
N SER A 87 14.43 -13.56 7.12
CA SER A 87 14.08 -14.04 8.45
C SER A 87 12.64 -13.77 8.81
N ALA A 88 12.02 -14.68 9.54
CA ALA A 88 10.70 -14.52 10.11
C ALA A 88 10.66 -15.11 11.52
N MET A 89 9.97 -14.42 12.42
CA MET A 89 9.79 -14.85 13.80
C MET A 89 8.30 -15.01 14.10
N PRO A 90 7.81 -16.25 14.29
CA PRO A 90 6.46 -16.49 14.79
C PRO A 90 6.25 -15.83 16.15
N PHE A 91 5.07 -15.28 16.39
CA PHE A 91 4.78 -14.53 17.60
C PHE A 91 3.36 -14.77 18.10
N SER A 92 3.16 -14.57 19.40
CA SER A 92 1.84 -14.43 19.97
C SER A 92 1.47 -12.95 19.93
N PRO A 93 0.38 -12.56 19.24
CA PRO A 93 -0.10 -11.18 19.30
C PRO A 93 -0.38 -10.84 20.74
N SER A 94 0.28 -9.82 21.30
CA SER A 94 -0.07 -9.34 22.63
C SER A 94 -1.49 -8.77 22.60
N GLN A 95 -2.25 -8.92 23.68
CA GLN A 95 -3.59 -8.31 23.80
C GLN A 95 -3.51 -6.77 23.70
N ASP A 96 -2.34 -6.19 23.89
CA ASP A 96 -2.07 -4.76 23.77
C ASP A 96 -1.73 -4.31 22.32
N CYS A 97 -1.60 -5.24 21.36
CA CYS A 97 -1.49 -4.92 19.95
C CYS A 97 -2.85 -4.62 19.31
N ASP A 98 -3.61 -3.70 19.87
CA ASP A 98 -4.77 -3.06 19.20
C ASP A 98 -4.40 -2.31 17.92
N VAL A 99 -3.11 -2.27 17.60
CA VAL A 99 -2.54 -1.57 16.44
C VAL A 99 -3.01 -2.14 15.10
N TYR A 100 -3.53 -3.37 15.06
CA TYR A 100 -3.82 -4.08 13.81
C TYR A 100 -5.29 -4.36 13.51
N ASP A 101 -6.23 -4.04 14.37
CA ASP A 101 -7.64 -4.14 14.00
C ASP A 101 -8.14 -2.87 13.30
N ASN A 102 -7.59 -2.65 12.12
CA ASN A 102 -7.95 -1.57 11.22
C ASN A 102 -9.40 -1.69 10.70
N ARG A 103 -10.03 -2.87 10.86
CA ARG A 103 -11.34 -3.18 10.31
C ARG A 103 -12.50 -2.49 11.03
N ASN A 104 -12.32 -2.06 12.26
CA ASN A 104 -13.38 -1.49 13.09
C ASN A 104 -13.23 0.00 13.40
N GLY A 105 -12.23 0.68 12.86
CA GLY A 105 -11.98 2.10 13.14
C GLY A 105 -11.62 2.37 14.62
N GLN A 106 -11.30 1.36 15.39
CA GLN A 106 -10.93 1.49 16.81
C GLN A 106 -9.54 2.09 17.01
N TYR A 107 -8.70 2.09 15.96
CA TYR A 107 -7.39 2.72 16.00
C TYR A 107 -7.41 4.19 16.46
N LEU A 108 -8.51 4.89 16.22
CA LEU A 108 -8.69 6.29 16.64
C LEU A 108 -9.31 6.44 18.03
N LYS A 109 -9.92 5.39 18.59
CA LYS A 109 -10.60 5.48 19.92
C LYS A 109 -9.64 5.47 21.10
N ASN A 110 -8.47 4.87 20.98
CA ASN A 110 -7.53 4.68 22.09
C ASN A 110 -6.37 5.67 22.12
N ARG A 111 -6.32 6.64 21.21
CA ARG A 111 -5.36 7.74 21.29
C ARG A 111 -5.99 8.88 22.08
N GLU A 112 -5.65 8.99 23.37
CA GLU A 112 -5.87 10.22 24.11
C GLU A 112 -5.30 11.40 23.34
N GLY A 113 -6.18 12.31 22.87
CA GLY A 113 -5.79 13.51 22.12
C GLY A 113 -5.42 13.28 20.66
N GLY A 114 -5.72 12.12 20.07
CA GLY A 114 -5.48 11.88 18.64
C GLY A 114 -6.31 12.80 17.77
N ILE A 115 -5.62 13.66 16.99
CA ILE A 115 -6.26 14.51 15.99
C ILE A 115 -6.54 13.64 14.77
N SER A 116 -7.81 13.34 14.52
CA SER A 116 -8.22 12.73 13.28
C SER A 116 -8.58 13.82 12.29
N GLY A 117 -7.59 14.35 11.55
CA GLY A 117 -7.86 15.37 10.55
C GLY A 117 -6.67 16.27 10.27
N MET A 118 -6.80 17.05 9.23
CA MET A 118 -5.81 18.05 8.82
C MET A 118 -6.20 19.43 9.30
N LYS A 119 -5.24 20.23 9.75
CA LYS A 119 -5.46 21.63 10.12
C LYS A 119 -5.39 22.49 8.85
N ILE A 120 -6.45 23.25 8.59
CA ILE A 120 -6.55 24.20 7.48
C ILE A 120 -6.99 25.56 8.06
N GLY A 121 -6.10 26.52 8.09
CA GLY A 121 -6.33 27.78 8.81
C GLY A 121 -6.56 27.52 10.31
N ASP A 122 -7.66 28.02 10.83
CA ASP A 122 -8.02 27.90 12.26
C ASP A 122 -8.87 26.66 12.57
N LEU A 123 -9.19 25.84 11.57
CA LEU A 123 -10.06 24.67 11.71
C LEU A 123 -9.32 23.37 11.42
N TYR A 124 -9.79 22.31 12.05
CA TYR A 124 -9.44 20.94 11.75
C TYR A 124 -10.55 20.33 10.90
N PHE A 125 -10.17 19.64 9.81
CA PHE A 125 -11.08 18.96 8.90
C PHE A 125 -10.80 17.46 8.92
N SER A 126 -11.85 16.67 8.90
CA SER A 126 -11.81 15.23 8.71
C SER A 126 -12.67 14.86 7.52
N TYR A 127 -12.10 14.13 6.58
CA TYR A 127 -12.78 13.61 5.40
C TYR A 127 -12.88 12.10 5.49
N ARG A 128 -14.01 11.55 5.05
CA ARG A 128 -14.23 10.11 4.98
C ARG A 128 -14.85 9.76 3.64
N LEU A 129 -14.33 8.71 3.03
CA LEU A 129 -14.95 8.03 1.90
C LEU A 129 -15.22 6.60 2.35
N GLU A 130 -16.49 6.28 2.61
CA GLU A 130 -16.88 5.02 3.25
C GLU A 130 -18.06 4.36 2.54
N ARG A 131 -18.15 3.03 2.62
CA ARG A 131 -19.29 2.28 2.07
C ARG A 131 -20.57 2.64 2.78
N LYS A 132 -21.61 2.96 2.00
CA LYS A 132 -22.96 3.26 2.46
C LYS A 132 -23.99 2.75 1.47
N LYS A 133 -25.18 2.45 1.99
CA LYS A 133 -26.39 2.30 1.19
C LYS A 133 -27.16 3.59 1.21
N LYS A 134 -27.61 4.03 0.04
CA LYS A 134 -28.46 5.22 -0.10
C LYS A 134 -29.58 4.99 -1.11
N THR A 135 -30.73 5.58 -0.85
CA THR A 135 -31.82 5.64 -1.84
C THR A 135 -31.48 6.73 -2.85
N VAL A 136 -31.30 6.34 -4.11
CA VAL A 136 -31.09 7.22 -5.25
C VAL A 136 -32.16 6.90 -6.27
N ASP A 137 -32.94 7.91 -6.66
CA ASP A 137 -34.07 7.76 -7.60
C ASP A 137 -35.08 6.67 -7.18
N GLY A 138 -35.35 6.58 -5.88
CA GLY A 138 -36.31 5.61 -5.31
C GLY A 138 -35.76 4.17 -5.18
N GLN A 139 -34.51 3.92 -5.53
CA GLN A 139 -33.86 2.61 -5.40
C GLN A 139 -32.72 2.64 -4.39
N GLU A 140 -32.63 1.62 -3.54
CA GLU A 140 -31.47 1.44 -2.67
C GLU A 140 -30.26 1.03 -3.51
N LYS A 141 -29.15 1.76 -3.38
CA LYS A 141 -27.89 1.50 -4.05
C LYS A 141 -26.77 1.40 -3.05
N ASP A 142 -25.94 0.37 -3.21
CA ASP A 142 -24.65 0.30 -2.55
C ASP A 142 -23.69 1.29 -3.23
N GLY A 143 -22.85 1.93 -2.43
CA GLY A 143 -21.90 2.89 -2.96
C GLY A 143 -20.96 3.42 -1.89
N TRP A 144 -20.29 4.50 -2.22
CA TRP A 144 -19.34 5.18 -1.37
C TRP A 144 -19.76 6.62 -1.12
N LEU A 145 -19.89 6.98 0.14
CA LEU A 145 -20.25 8.32 0.60
C LEU A 145 -18.99 9.08 1.01
N LEU A 146 -18.75 10.20 0.34
CA LEU A 146 -17.77 11.19 0.77
C LEU A 146 -18.43 12.18 1.74
N SER A 147 -17.87 12.33 2.90
CA SER A 147 -18.32 13.28 3.92
C SER A 147 -17.18 14.08 4.53
N GLU A 148 -17.54 15.25 5.08
CA GLU A 148 -16.64 16.18 5.74
C GLU A 148 -17.16 16.50 7.14
N SER A 149 -16.27 16.52 8.11
CA SER A 149 -16.51 17.11 9.43
C SER A 149 -15.43 18.15 9.72
N TYR A 150 -15.73 19.12 10.54
CA TYR A 150 -14.73 20.09 11.02
C TYR A 150 -14.88 20.36 12.52
N SER A 151 -13.79 20.85 13.11
CA SER A 151 -13.68 21.15 14.52
C SER A 151 -12.78 22.36 14.72
N THR A 152 -13.02 23.14 15.78
CA THR A 152 -12.14 24.23 16.20
C THR A 152 -10.92 23.77 17.00
N THR A 153 -11.00 22.60 17.61
CA THR A 153 -9.95 22.08 18.51
C THR A 153 -9.31 20.77 18.02
N GLY A 154 -9.96 20.05 17.10
CA GLY A 154 -9.55 18.71 16.63
C GLY A 154 -9.74 17.60 17.65
N LYS A 155 -10.23 17.89 18.86
CA LYS A 155 -10.40 16.91 19.94
C LYS A 155 -11.69 16.11 19.79
N GLU A 156 -11.73 14.94 20.40
CA GLU A 156 -12.96 14.15 20.49
C GLU A 156 -14.10 14.97 21.08
N GLY A 157 -15.32 14.79 20.57
CA GLY A 157 -16.51 15.54 20.98
C GLY A 157 -16.63 16.97 20.47
N SER A 158 -15.59 17.51 19.79
CA SER A 158 -15.61 18.87 19.22
C SER A 158 -15.97 18.94 17.75
N TRP A 159 -16.19 17.80 17.11
CA TRP A 159 -16.50 17.71 15.69
C TRP A 159 -17.99 17.93 15.44
N ASN A 160 -18.30 18.70 14.40
CA ASN A 160 -19.69 18.83 13.95
C ASN A 160 -20.18 17.54 13.30
N SER A 161 -21.50 17.44 13.11
CA SER A 161 -22.10 16.35 12.34
C SER A 161 -21.54 16.30 10.93
N PRO A 162 -21.22 15.10 10.38
CA PRO A 162 -20.70 14.97 9.04
C PRO A 162 -21.64 15.57 8.00
N ARG A 163 -21.09 16.38 7.10
CA ARG A 163 -21.76 16.90 5.91
C ARG A 163 -21.45 15.99 4.74
N GLU A 164 -22.47 15.52 4.07
CA GLU A 164 -22.30 14.76 2.84
C GLU A 164 -21.84 15.67 1.69
N ILE A 165 -20.84 15.23 0.93
CA ILE A 165 -20.30 15.95 -0.23
C ILE A 165 -20.74 15.27 -1.53
N ALA A 166 -20.54 13.96 -1.65
CA ALA A 166 -20.82 13.19 -2.85
C ALA A 166 -21.12 11.72 -2.51
N PHE A 167 -21.92 11.08 -3.36
CA PHE A 167 -22.17 9.64 -3.30
C PHE A 167 -21.87 9.01 -4.64
N TYR A 168 -21.08 7.94 -4.62
CA TYR A 168 -20.64 7.20 -5.81
C TYR A 168 -21.24 5.79 -5.77
N PRO A 169 -22.38 5.55 -6.47
CA PRO A 169 -23.01 4.24 -6.50
C PRO A 169 -22.27 3.26 -7.42
N ASN A 170 -22.35 1.98 -7.09
CA ASN A 170 -21.88 0.86 -7.93
C ASN A 170 -20.39 0.92 -8.32
N VAL A 171 -19.55 1.43 -7.43
CA VAL A 171 -18.10 1.49 -7.59
C VAL A 171 -17.40 0.90 -6.37
N ASN A 172 -16.10 0.66 -6.48
CA ASN A 172 -15.25 0.32 -5.35
C ASN A 172 -14.05 1.26 -5.29
N PHE A 173 -13.66 1.64 -4.05
CA PHE A 173 -12.47 2.43 -3.77
C PHE A 173 -11.59 1.71 -2.77
N GLU A 174 -10.27 1.80 -2.98
CA GLU A 174 -9.25 1.27 -2.08
C GLU A 174 -8.10 2.27 -1.93
N GLY A 175 -7.27 2.12 -0.90
CA GLY A 175 -6.09 2.96 -0.69
C GLY A 175 -6.42 4.45 -0.59
N ILE A 176 -7.50 4.82 0.10
CA ILE A 176 -8.04 6.18 0.15
C ILE A 176 -7.09 7.09 0.92
N GLY A 177 -6.71 8.21 0.30
CA GLY A 177 -5.85 9.24 0.90
C GLY A 177 -6.40 10.65 0.71
N PHE A 178 -6.09 11.51 1.68
CA PHE A 178 -6.42 12.93 1.63
C PHE A 178 -5.16 13.77 1.90
N ARG A 179 -4.91 14.79 1.09
CA ARG A 179 -3.78 15.74 1.26
C ARG A 179 -4.25 17.16 0.98
N TYR A 180 -3.83 18.09 1.81
CA TYR A 180 -4.11 19.51 1.58
C TYR A 180 -3.07 20.09 0.61
N ASN A 181 -3.57 20.76 -0.43
CA ASN A 181 -2.76 21.49 -1.38
C ASN A 181 -2.82 22.99 -1.02
N GLU A 182 -1.74 23.52 -0.48
CA GLU A 182 -1.68 24.92 -0.01
C GLU A 182 -1.82 25.93 -1.15
N LYS A 183 -1.34 25.60 -2.36
CA LYS A 183 -1.44 26.49 -3.53
C LYS A 183 -2.90 26.69 -3.95
N THR A 184 -3.65 25.62 -4.06
CA THR A 184 -5.06 25.65 -4.48
C THR A 184 -6.01 25.87 -3.33
N ARG A 185 -5.54 25.72 -2.07
CA ARG A 185 -6.35 25.76 -0.83
C ARG A 185 -7.48 24.72 -0.84
N LYS A 186 -7.26 23.60 -1.50
CA LYS A 186 -8.20 22.48 -1.60
C LYS A 186 -7.57 21.20 -1.04
N VAL A 187 -8.43 20.29 -0.62
CA VAL A 187 -8.00 18.94 -0.21
C VAL A 187 -8.08 18.03 -1.41
N VAL A 188 -6.99 17.32 -1.71
CA VAL A 188 -6.96 16.32 -2.77
C VAL A 188 -7.29 14.96 -2.18
N LEU A 189 -8.32 14.34 -2.74
CA LEU A 189 -8.67 12.94 -2.52
C LEU A 189 -8.00 12.10 -3.58
N SER A 190 -7.30 11.06 -3.16
CA SER A 190 -6.76 10.02 -4.03
C SER A 190 -7.30 8.65 -3.63
N ALA A 191 -7.62 7.80 -4.59
CA ALA A 191 -8.04 6.44 -4.36
C ALA A 191 -7.78 5.55 -5.59
N HIS A 192 -7.54 4.26 -5.39
CA HIS A 192 -7.71 3.25 -6.42
C HIS A 192 -9.19 3.06 -6.69
N TYR A 193 -9.59 3.12 -7.96
CA TYR A 193 -10.97 2.98 -8.42
C TYR A 193 -11.16 1.69 -9.20
N GLU A 194 -12.23 0.98 -8.86
CA GLU A 194 -12.70 -0.19 -9.60
C GLU A 194 -14.20 -0.10 -9.87
N ASP A 195 -14.64 -0.72 -10.95
CA ASP A 195 -16.06 -0.97 -11.18
C ASP A 195 -16.55 -2.00 -10.14
N GLN A 196 -17.84 -1.94 -9.80
CA GLN A 196 -18.42 -2.83 -8.78
C GLN A 196 -18.21 -4.30 -9.14
N GLY A 197 -17.60 -5.04 -8.20
CA GLY A 197 -17.36 -6.48 -8.32
C GLY A 197 -16.18 -6.88 -9.21
N GLY A 198 -15.39 -5.91 -9.70
CA GLY A 198 -14.23 -6.16 -10.57
C GLY A 198 -12.91 -5.61 -10.01
N TYR A 199 -11.81 -6.08 -10.62
CA TYR A 199 -10.44 -5.58 -10.41
C TYR A 199 -9.72 -5.34 -11.73
N THR A 200 -10.49 -5.03 -12.79
CA THR A 200 -9.97 -4.85 -14.15
C THR A 200 -9.96 -3.39 -14.62
N ALA A 201 -10.74 -2.52 -13.98
CA ALA A 201 -10.71 -1.10 -14.29
C ALA A 201 -9.34 -0.51 -13.95
N ALA A 202 -8.81 -0.81 -12.77
CA ALA A 202 -7.50 -0.45 -12.30
C ALA A 202 -7.16 1.03 -12.60
N LYS A 203 -8.05 1.93 -12.16
CA LYS A 203 -7.99 3.37 -12.40
C LYS A 203 -7.56 4.10 -11.14
N ILE A 204 -7.04 5.32 -11.32
CA ILE A 204 -6.88 6.28 -10.24
C ILE A 204 -8.09 7.22 -10.17
N PHE A 205 -8.51 7.54 -8.97
CA PHE A 205 -9.46 8.62 -8.71
C PHE A 205 -8.73 9.74 -8.00
N LEU A 206 -8.65 10.92 -8.65
CA LEU A 206 -8.07 12.13 -8.09
C LEU A 206 -9.09 13.27 -8.19
N ALA A 207 -9.37 13.89 -7.07
CA ALA A 207 -10.37 14.97 -7.01
C ALA A 207 -9.96 16.04 -5.99
N GLN A 208 -10.37 17.28 -6.24
CA GLN A 208 -10.23 18.39 -5.29
C GLN A 208 -11.53 18.62 -4.52
N ILE A 209 -11.42 18.77 -3.21
CA ILE A 209 -12.51 19.12 -2.30
C ILE A 209 -12.23 20.54 -1.78
N THR A 210 -13.18 21.45 -2.01
CA THR A 210 -13.13 22.76 -1.35
C THR A 210 -13.63 22.60 0.08
N PRO A 211 -12.83 22.96 1.11
CA PRO A 211 -13.28 22.90 2.50
C PRO A 211 -14.61 23.65 2.68
N LYS A 212 -15.61 23.01 3.28
CA LYS A 212 -17.02 23.47 3.39
C LYS A 212 -17.74 23.66 2.05
N GLY A 213 -17.13 23.25 0.94
CA GLY A 213 -17.68 23.35 -0.42
C GLY A 213 -17.95 22.00 -1.05
N GLY A 214 -17.85 21.95 -2.37
CA GLY A 214 -18.06 20.76 -3.19
C GLY A 214 -16.78 20.04 -3.57
N ILE A 215 -16.93 19.04 -4.42
CA ILE A 215 -15.86 18.26 -5.02
C ILE A 215 -15.78 18.50 -6.53
N GLU A 216 -14.60 18.52 -7.07
CA GLU A 216 -14.29 18.59 -8.49
C GLU A 216 -13.36 17.43 -8.85
N VAL A 217 -13.83 16.53 -9.70
CA VAL A 217 -13.07 15.37 -10.18
C VAL A 217 -12.12 15.82 -11.27
N GLY A 218 -10.83 15.56 -11.08
CA GLY A 218 -9.78 15.83 -12.06
C GLY A 218 -9.44 14.64 -12.94
N THR A 219 -9.26 13.46 -12.33
CA THR A 219 -8.92 12.22 -13.06
C THR A 219 -9.70 11.04 -12.48
N MET A 220 -10.32 10.24 -13.35
CA MET A 220 -10.94 8.96 -13.03
C MET A 220 -10.64 7.98 -14.17
N GLU A 221 -9.36 7.71 -14.39
CA GLU A 221 -8.87 6.87 -15.49
C GLU A 221 -7.51 6.24 -15.13
N ARG A 222 -6.97 5.44 -16.02
CA ARG A 222 -5.63 4.88 -15.87
C ARG A 222 -4.59 5.99 -16.06
N PRO A 223 -3.68 6.22 -15.08
CA PRO A 223 -2.68 7.27 -15.18
C PRO A 223 -1.76 7.04 -16.38
N LEU A 224 -1.78 7.96 -17.33
CA LEU A 224 -1.06 7.87 -18.61
C LEU A 224 -1.26 6.53 -19.35
N GLY A 225 -2.42 5.87 -19.15
CA GLY A 225 -2.80 4.60 -19.77
C GLY A 225 -2.36 3.34 -19.03
N TYR A 226 -1.58 3.43 -17.96
CA TYR A 226 -1.15 2.29 -17.16
C TYR A 226 -2.19 1.92 -16.11
N ASP A 227 -2.32 0.63 -15.78
CA ASP A 227 -3.14 0.21 -14.65
C ASP A 227 -2.60 0.80 -13.34
N SER A 228 -3.50 1.09 -12.40
CA SER A 228 -3.19 1.68 -11.11
C SER A 228 -3.98 0.96 -10.02
N ARG A 229 -3.26 0.46 -9.02
CA ARG A 229 -3.83 -0.22 -7.88
C ARG A 229 -3.49 0.53 -6.60
N ASP A 230 -2.86 -0.10 -5.63
CA ASP A 230 -2.41 0.60 -4.43
C ASP A 230 -1.63 1.86 -4.78
N GLN A 231 -2.02 2.96 -4.17
CA GLN A 231 -1.46 4.26 -4.50
C GLN A 231 -1.34 5.17 -3.28
N SER A 232 -0.48 6.16 -3.37
CA SER A 232 -0.43 7.25 -2.42
C SER A 232 0.06 8.55 -3.07
N LEU A 233 -0.21 9.67 -2.41
CA LEU A 233 0.32 10.97 -2.78
C LEU A 233 1.54 11.30 -1.94
N PHE A 234 2.61 11.73 -2.60
CA PHE A 234 3.77 12.35 -1.99
C PHE A 234 3.83 13.83 -2.40
N VAL A 235 4.15 14.70 -1.47
CA VAL A 235 4.36 16.13 -1.72
C VAL A 235 5.79 16.46 -1.36
N ASP A 236 6.54 16.99 -2.32
CA ASP A 236 7.92 17.39 -2.12
C ASP A 236 8.02 18.77 -1.44
N ASP A 237 9.20 19.14 -0.99
CA ASP A 237 9.48 20.40 -0.27
C ASP A 237 9.13 21.65 -1.10
N ASP A 238 9.19 21.56 -2.42
CA ASP A 238 8.82 22.64 -3.34
C ASP A 238 7.30 22.76 -3.59
N GLY A 239 6.52 21.87 -2.98
CA GLY A 239 5.07 21.75 -3.17
C GLY A 239 4.64 21.00 -4.42
N SER A 240 5.58 20.37 -5.15
CA SER A 240 5.24 19.46 -6.26
C SER A 240 4.58 18.20 -5.72
N GLY A 241 3.46 17.82 -6.34
CA GLY A 241 2.76 16.58 -6.01
C GLY A 241 3.18 15.42 -6.91
N TYR A 242 3.29 14.25 -6.31
CA TYR A 242 3.59 12.99 -7.00
C TYR A 242 2.60 11.92 -6.61
N LEU A 243 2.20 11.09 -7.58
CA LEU A 243 1.43 9.88 -7.37
C LEU A 243 2.39 8.68 -7.42
N LEU A 244 2.36 7.87 -6.39
CA LEU A 244 2.99 6.55 -6.37
C LEU A 244 1.91 5.53 -6.64
N SER A 245 2.15 4.60 -7.54
CA SER A 245 1.12 3.62 -7.94
C SER A 245 1.72 2.27 -8.23
N ALA A 246 1.17 1.24 -7.59
CA ALA A 246 1.41 -0.13 -8.01
C ALA A 246 0.73 -0.36 -9.36
N THR A 247 1.45 -0.94 -10.31
CA THR A 247 1.06 -1.11 -11.70
C THR A 247 1.54 -2.44 -12.27
N ASN A 248 1.21 -2.75 -13.51
CA ASN A 248 1.57 -3.99 -14.18
C ASN A 248 1.19 -5.20 -13.33
N MET A 249 -0.10 -5.25 -12.89
CA MET A 249 -0.63 -6.28 -11.99
C MET A 249 0.15 -6.37 -10.65
N ASN A 250 0.48 -5.24 -10.04
CA ASN A 250 1.31 -5.10 -8.83
C ASN A 250 2.77 -5.56 -9.01
N SER A 251 3.24 -5.73 -10.23
CA SER A 251 4.63 -6.12 -10.50
C SER A 251 5.61 -4.97 -10.25
N ASP A 252 5.21 -3.76 -10.59
CA ASP A 252 6.07 -2.59 -10.64
C ASP A 252 5.45 -1.43 -9.83
N ILE A 253 6.27 -0.43 -9.49
CA ILE A 253 5.80 0.83 -8.91
C ILE A 253 6.15 1.97 -9.85
N HIS A 254 5.15 2.74 -10.25
CA HIS A 254 5.31 3.98 -11.00
C HIS A 254 5.32 5.20 -10.06
N ILE A 255 6.16 6.17 -10.39
CA ILE A 255 6.18 7.51 -9.78
C ILE A 255 5.77 8.49 -10.88
N TYR A 256 4.60 9.11 -10.72
CA TYR A 256 4.10 10.13 -11.64
C TYR A 256 4.23 11.51 -11.02
N LYS A 257 4.65 12.49 -11.81
CA LYS A 257 4.46 13.90 -11.46
C LYS A 257 3.04 14.31 -11.75
N LEU A 258 2.46 15.08 -10.85
CA LEU A 258 1.12 15.64 -10.97
C LEU A 258 1.19 17.11 -11.42
N ASP A 259 0.09 17.59 -11.99
CA ASP A 259 -0.11 19.02 -12.25
C ASP A 259 -0.16 19.83 -10.94
N GLU A 260 -0.29 21.14 -11.03
CA GLU A 260 -0.34 22.03 -9.85
C GLU A 260 -1.56 21.77 -8.95
N THR A 261 -2.62 21.21 -9.50
CA THR A 261 -3.84 20.84 -8.74
C THR A 261 -3.72 19.50 -8.02
N TRP A 262 -2.69 18.70 -8.33
CA TRP A 262 -2.47 17.33 -7.92
C TRP A 262 -3.58 16.35 -8.35
N THR A 263 -4.29 16.71 -9.42
CA THR A 263 -5.40 15.88 -9.91
C THR A 263 -5.18 15.28 -11.29
N LYS A 264 -4.04 15.62 -11.94
CA LYS A 264 -3.66 15.08 -13.25
C LYS A 264 -2.24 14.56 -13.26
N PRO A 265 -2.02 13.26 -13.52
CA PRO A 265 -0.70 12.75 -13.87
C PRO A 265 -0.23 13.37 -15.20
N VAL A 266 0.93 14.03 -15.19
CA VAL A 266 1.47 14.74 -16.36
C VAL A 266 2.74 14.11 -16.91
N GLU A 267 3.47 13.34 -16.10
CA GLU A 267 4.73 12.74 -16.45
C GLU A 267 4.95 11.44 -15.66
N LEU A 268 5.44 10.40 -16.31
CA LEU A 268 6.00 9.21 -15.65
C LEU A 268 7.47 9.50 -15.34
N VAL A 269 7.76 9.82 -14.07
CA VAL A 269 9.10 10.19 -13.61
C VAL A 269 10.01 8.98 -13.48
N ASN A 270 9.47 7.86 -12.97
CA ASN A 270 10.27 6.64 -12.77
C ASN A 270 9.39 5.39 -12.70
N THR A 271 10.01 4.25 -12.98
CA THR A 271 9.47 2.92 -12.67
C THR A 271 10.46 2.19 -11.78
N ILE A 272 10.09 1.97 -10.53
CA ILE A 272 10.92 1.33 -9.52
C ILE A 272 10.35 -0.04 -9.13
N CYS A 273 11.11 -0.84 -8.38
CA CYS A 273 10.70 -2.17 -7.91
C CYS A 273 10.19 -3.09 -9.04
N LYS A 274 10.75 -2.99 -10.24
CA LYS A 274 10.33 -3.76 -11.42
C LYS A 274 10.34 -5.26 -11.13
N GLY A 275 9.18 -5.91 -11.34
CA GLY A 275 9.01 -7.33 -11.12
C GLY A 275 9.06 -7.78 -9.65
N GLN A 276 9.02 -6.87 -8.68
CA GLN A 276 9.18 -7.21 -7.26
C GLN A 276 7.87 -7.35 -6.49
N HIS A 277 6.73 -7.12 -7.15
CA HIS A 277 5.38 -7.29 -6.57
C HIS A 277 5.23 -6.56 -5.22
N ARG A 278 5.39 -5.22 -5.26
CA ARG A 278 5.23 -4.36 -4.07
C ARG A 278 3.89 -3.65 -4.08
N GLU A 279 3.30 -3.51 -2.89
CA GLU A 279 2.03 -2.82 -2.62
C GLU A 279 2.23 -1.70 -1.60
N THR A 280 1.19 -0.91 -1.39
CA THR A 280 1.15 0.19 -0.41
C THR A 280 2.35 1.13 -0.53
N PRO A 281 2.65 1.67 -1.73
CA PRO A 281 3.82 2.52 -1.94
C PRO A 281 3.70 3.81 -1.11
N SER A 282 4.78 4.20 -0.46
CA SER A 282 4.87 5.45 0.30
C SER A 282 6.27 6.03 0.18
N ILE A 283 6.39 7.36 0.13
CA ILE A 283 7.68 8.05 0.17
C ILE A 283 7.68 9.08 1.29
N ILE A 284 8.81 9.16 1.98
CA ILE A 284 9.18 10.31 2.82
C ILE A 284 10.49 10.90 2.29
N LYS A 285 10.71 12.18 2.52
CA LYS A 285 11.99 12.85 2.29
C LYS A 285 12.60 13.24 3.63
N LYS A 286 13.87 12.94 3.82
CA LYS A 286 14.60 13.29 5.02
C LYS A 286 16.05 13.60 4.67
N ASP A 287 16.54 14.74 5.15
CA ASP A 287 17.93 15.19 4.96
C ASP A 287 18.38 15.23 3.48
N GLY A 288 17.42 15.56 2.58
CA GLY A 288 17.64 15.65 1.14
C GLY A 288 17.53 14.32 0.38
N GLU A 289 17.36 13.20 1.07
CA GLU A 289 17.22 11.87 0.50
C GLU A 289 15.77 11.39 0.54
N TYR A 290 15.32 10.67 -0.48
CA TYR A 290 13.99 10.06 -0.57
C TYR A 290 14.05 8.60 -0.11
N TYR A 291 13.11 8.22 0.73
CA TYR A 291 12.94 6.85 1.25
C TYR A 291 11.60 6.31 0.82
N PHE A 292 11.62 5.27 0.02
CA PHE A 292 10.45 4.54 -0.43
C PHE A 292 10.17 3.37 0.50
N PHE A 293 8.92 3.19 0.88
CA PHE A 293 8.45 2.09 1.72
C PHE A 293 7.34 1.33 1.02
N SER A 294 7.29 0.03 1.21
CA SER A 294 6.25 -0.82 0.63
C SER A 294 6.11 -2.14 1.36
N SER A 295 4.94 -2.77 1.24
CA SER A 295 4.72 -4.18 1.56
C SER A 295 4.81 -5.04 0.29
N LYS A 296 4.85 -6.37 0.42
CA LYS A 296 4.74 -7.27 -0.73
C LYS A 296 3.27 -7.48 -1.08
N ALA A 297 2.97 -7.65 -2.36
CA ALA A 297 1.66 -8.08 -2.86
C ALA A 297 1.39 -9.54 -2.44
N SER A 298 0.91 -9.72 -1.23
CA SER A 298 0.59 -11.02 -0.61
C SER A 298 -0.90 -11.19 -0.31
N GLY A 299 -1.76 -10.35 -0.90
CA GLY A 299 -3.17 -10.25 -0.56
C GLY A 299 -3.34 -9.74 0.88
N TRP A 300 -4.20 -10.38 1.65
CA TRP A 300 -4.48 -9.99 3.04
C TRP A 300 -3.56 -10.64 4.08
N TYR A 301 -2.49 -11.32 3.63
CA TYR A 301 -1.50 -11.87 4.55
C TYR A 301 -0.48 -10.79 4.93
N PRO A 302 -0.02 -10.74 6.19
CA PRO A 302 1.09 -9.90 6.58
C PRO A 302 2.29 -10.14 5.66
N SER A 303 2.96 -9.10 5.26
CA SER A 303 4.18 -9.19 4.46
C SER A 303 5.24 -8.25 5.01
N GLN A 304 6.51 -8.57 4.73
CA GLN A 304 7.61 -7.76 5.20
C GLN A 304 7.58 -6.38 4.56
N ALA A 305 7.57 -5.35 5.38
CA ALA A 305 7.81 -4.00 4.95
C ALA A 305 9.29 -3.84 4.57
N MET A 306 9.53 -3.24 3.41
CA MET A 306 10.88 -2.97 2.91
C MET A 306 11.00 -1.51 2.49
N TYR A 307 12.23 -1.02 2.46
CA TYR A 307 12.53 0.33 1.98
C TYR A 307 13.65 0.33 0.94
N ALA A 308 13.66 1.37 0.13
CA ALA A 308 14.76 1.76 -0.74
C ALA A 308 14.98 3.26 -0.63
N SER A 309 16.15 3.76 -1.00
CA SER A 309 16.44 5.19 -1.00
C SER A 309 17.02 5.69 -2.31
N ALA A 310 16.89 7.01 -2.57
CA ALA A 310 17.45 7.68 -3.72
C ALA A 310 17.68 9.17 -3.43
N GLU A 311 18.65 9.77 -4.11
CA GLU A 311 18.90 11.22 -4.04
C GLU A 311 17.85 12.04 -4.78
N ASN A 312 17.15 11.45 -5.76
CA ASN A 312 16.07 12.10 -6.51
C ASN A 312 15.06 11.06 -7.03
N LEU A 313 13.81 11.49 -7.22
CA LEU A 313 12.70 10.60 -7.59
C LEU A 313 12.89 9.92 -8.96
N GLY A 314 13.50 10.61 -9.91
CA GLY A 314 13.79 10.10 -11.25
C GLY A 314 15.12 9.34 -11.36
N GLY A 315 15.88 9.25 -10.27
CA GLY A 315 17.21 8.64 -10.25
C GLY A 315 17.21 7.13 -10.02
N VAL A 316 18.39 6.65 -9.68
CA VAL A 316 18.61 5.24 -9.32
C VAL A 316 18.26 5.04 -7.85
N TRP A 317 17.41 4.08 -7.59
CA TRP A 317 17.04 3.67 -6.24
C TRP A 317 17.93 2.51 -5.76
N THR A 318 18.26 2.48 -4.49
CA THR A 318 18.94 1.34 -3.88
C THR A 318 18.09 0.07 -4.00
N SER A 319 18.72 -1.09 -3.83
CA SER A 319 17.97 -2.34 -3.61
C SER A 319 17.09 -2.23 -2.38
N LEU A 320 15.96 -2.95 -2.39
CA LEU A 320 15.07 -3.04 -1.23
C LEU A 320 15.80 -3.65 -0.02
N ARG A 321 15.60 -3.06 1.14
CA ARG A 321 16.14 -3.49 2.43
C ARG A 321 15.01 -3.69 3.43
N GLU A 322 15.21 -4.58 4.37
CA GLU A 322 14.26 -4.79 5.47
C GLU A 322 14.24 -3.56 6.39
N ILE A 323 13.05 -3.28 6.91
CA ILE A 323 12.90 -2.33 8.01
C ILE A 323 13.16 -3.16 9.28
N GLY A 324 14.32 -2.96 9.90
CA GLY A 324 14.93 -3.72 10.98
C GLY A 324 14.09 -4.09 12.16
#